data_a20261f819f88b0d91751c8eee9ab6a3
#
_entry.id   a20261f819f88b0d91751c8eee9ab6a3
#
_cell.length_a   1.000
_cell.length_b   1.000
_cell.length_c   1.000
_cell.angle_alpha   90.00
_cell.angle_beta   90.00
_cell.angle_gamma   90.00
#
_symmetry.space_group_name_H-M   'P 1'
#
loop_
_entity.id
_entity.type
_entity.pdbx_description
1 polymer ?
#
loop_
_entity_poly.entity_id
_entity_poly.type
_entity_poly.pdbx_seq_one_letter_code
_entity_poly.pdbx_strand_id
1 'polypeptide(L)'
;MKKLITKVMKWHEDRNLIEGSTDKDQVLKLQQELGELSDSVCKQKDVKDDLGDMMVIMLNIMKRNNVTMEECLETAYNDIKDRKGKMVDGVFIKEKDDFFNAKKYDFSNWSDS
;
A
#
# COMPACT_ATOMS: atom_id res chain seq x y z
N MET A 1 15.90 -2.87 -10.52
CA MET A 1 14.83 -3.24 -9.60
C MET A 1 15.02 -4.64 -9.02
N LYS A 2 15.16 -5.66 -9.86
CA LYS A 2 15.37 -7.04 -9.40
C LYS A 2 16.56 -7.19 -8.48
N LYS A 3 17.67 -6.53 -8.76
CA LYS A 3 18.89 -6.61 -7.94
C LYS A 3 18.66 -6.03 -6.54
N LEU A 4 17.95 -4.91 -6.43
CA LEU A 4 17.65 -4.31 -5.15
C LEU A 4 16.70 -5.18 -4.33
N ILE A 5 15.69 -5.75 -4.97
CA ILE A 5 14.75 -6.66 -4.31
C ILE A 5 15.51 -7.86 -3.75
N THR A 6 16.41 -8.45 -4.54
CA THR A 6 17.24 -9.57 -4.11
C THR A 6 18.10 -9.19 -2.92
N LYS A 7 18.71 -7.99 -2.94
CA LYS A 7 19.51 -7.51 -1.81
C LYS A 7 18.69 -7.33 -0.54
N VAL A 8 17.48 -6.80 -0.66
CA VAL A 8 16.58 -6.62 0.48
C VAL A 8 16.16 -7.98 1.03
N MET A 9 15.82 -8.94 0.17
CA MET A 9 15.45 -10.29 0.62
C MET A 9 16.59 -10.97 1.37
N LYS A 10 17.82 -10.86 0.84
CA LYS A 10 19.00 -11.39 1.51
C LYS A 10 19.22 -10.72 2.87
N TRP A 11 19.02 -9.41 2.93
CA TRP A 11 19.13 -8.65 4.17
C TRP A 11 18.18 -9.20 5.24
N HIS A 12 16.92 -9.50 4.85
CA HIS A 12 15.94 -10.11 5.75
C HIS A 12 16.37 -11.50 6.21
N GLU A 13 16.81 -12.34 5.26
CA GLU A 13 17.21 -13.72 5.56
C GLU A 13 18.43 -13.76 6.49
N ASP A 14 19.43 -12.93 6.24
CA ASP A 14 20.65 -12.87 7.05
C ASP A 14 20.36 -12.49 8.49
N ARG A 15 19.26 -11.80 8.75
CA ARG A 15 18.86 -11.33 10.09
C ARG A 15 17.74 -12.16 10.69
N ASN A 16 17.39 -13.27 10.05
CA ASN A 16 16.30 -14.15 10.49
C ASN A 16 14.96 -13.42 10.65
N LEU A 17 14.70 -12.46 9.76
CA LEU A 17 13.45 -11.69 9.80
C LEU A 17 12.31 -12.34 9.01
N ILE A 18 12.59 -13.45 8.32
CA ILE A 18 11.55 -14.21 7.63
C ILE A 18 10.99 -15.27 8.56
N GLU A 19 11.79 -16.28 8.93
CA GLU A 19 11.34 -17.37 9.80
C GLU A 19 11.18 -16.94 11.26
N GLY A 20 12.02 -16.01 11.70
CA GLY A 20 12.03 -15.56 13.10
C GLY A 20 11.03 -14.46 13.41
N SER A 21 10.20 -14.05 12.45
CA SER A 21 9.17 -13.04 12.65
C SER A 21 7.80 -13.59 12.22
N THR A 22 6.76 -12.77 12.36
CA THR A 22 5.40 -13.13 11.95
C THR A 22 4.82 -12.03 11.06
N ASP A 23 3.79 -12.36 10.29
CA ASP A 23 3.09 -11.35 9.48
C ASP A 23 2.51 -10.25 10.36
N LYS A 24 1.97 -10.63 11.52
CA LYS A 24 1.41 -9.68 12.48
C LYS A 24 2.45 -8.66 12.94
N ASP A 25 3.64 -9.15 13.33
CA ASP A 25 4.72 -8.26 13.79
C ASP A 25 5.16 -7.31 12.66
N GLN A 26 5.25 -7.83 11.42
CA GLN A 26 5.63 -7.02 10.28
C GLN A 26 4.57 -5.98 9.93
N VAL A 27 3.29 -6.32 10.02
CA VAL A 27 2.19 -5.38 9.78
C VAL A 27 2.19 -4.27 10.84
N LEU A 28 2.44 -4.61 12.12
CA LEU A 28 2.55 -3.60 13.17
C LEU A 28 3.71 -2.63 12.89
N LYS A 29 4.82 -3.16 12.40
CA LYS A 29 5.97 -2.33 12.02
C LYS A 29 5.63 -1.45 10.83
N LEU A 30 4.88 -1.98 9.86
CA LEU A 30 4.42 -1.21 8.70
C LEU A 30 3.54 -0.03 9.13
N GLN A 31 2.65 -0.23 10.10
CA GLN A 31 1.83 0.84 10.66
C GLN A 31 2.68 1.94 11.30
N GLN A 32 3.74 1.56 11.98
CA GLN A 32 4.68 2.49 12.58
C GLN A 32 5.37 3.34 11.50
N GLU A 33 5.83 2.69 10.44
CA GLU A 33 6.46 3.39 9.30
C GLU A 33 5.45 4.30 8.58
N LEU A 34 4.18 3.90 8.50
CA LEU A 34 3.13 4.74 7.94
C LEU A 34 2.97 6.03 8.76
N GLY A 35 3.08 5.93 10.08
CA GLY A 35 3.08 7.11 10.96
C GLY A 35 4.22 8.06 10.66
N GLU A 36 5.42 7.53 10.43
CA GLU A 36 6.58 8.34 10.06
C GLU A 36 6.40 9.01 8.70
N LEU A 37 5.84 8.28 7.72
CA LEU A 37 5.50 8.86 6.43
C LEU A 37 4.51 10.01 6.58
N SER A 38 3.48 9.80 7.39
CA SER A 38 2.46 10.82 7.66
C SER A 38 3.09 12.09 8.25
N ASP A 39 4.00 11.93 9.20
CA ASP A 39 4.72 13.04 9.80
C ASP A 39 5.56 13.79 8.76
N SER A 40 6.29 13.06 7.92
CA SER A 40 7.11 13.66 6.86
C SER A 40 6.27 14.43 5.85
N VAL A 41 5.13 13.89 5.45
CA VAL A 41 4.20 14.55 4.53
C VAL A 41 3.67 15.84 5.15
N CYS A 42 3.24 15.81 6.41
CA CYS A 42 2.71 16.98 7.09
C CYS A 42 3.75 18.08 7.25
N LYS A 43 5.01 17.71 7.40
CA LYS A 43 6.13 18.65 7.54
C LYS A 43 6.80 19.02 6.23
N GLN A 44 6.27 18.52 5.12
CA GLN A 44 6.81 18.76 3.77
C GLN A 44 8.27 18.32 3.62
N LYS A 45 8.63 17.23 4.28
CA LYS A 45 9.95 16.60 4.17
C LYS A 45 10.01 15.62 3.01
N ASP A 46 11.22 15.23 2.61
CA ASP A 46 11.42 14.19 1.62
C ASP A 46 10.84 12.86 2.14
N VAL A 47 10.03 12.19 1.31
CA VAL A 47 9.34 10.95 1.69
C VAL A 47 10.03 9.69 1.14
N LYS A 48 11.15 9.84 0.45
CA LYS A 48 11.81 8.73 -0.25
C LYS A 48 12.19 7.61 0.71
N ASP A 49 12.82 7.95 1.83
CA ASP A 49 13.25 6.97 2.82
C ASP A 49 12.05 6.31 3.50
N ASP A 50 11.05 7.09 3.87
CA ASP A 50 9.84 6.56 4.50
C ASP A 50 9.11 5.56 3.59
N LEU A 51 8.95 5.90 2.32
CA LEU A 51 8.34 5.00 1.33
C LEU A 51 9.19 3.74 1.14
N GLY A 52 10.50 3.91 1.06
CA GLY A 52 11.43 2.79 0.95
C GLY A 52 11.34 1.85 2.15
N ASP A 53 11.27 2.39 3.36
CA ASP A 53 11.15 1.60 4.58
C ASP A 53 9.87 0.77 4.58
N MET A 54 8.76 1.34 4.10
CA MET A 54 7.50 0.60 3.98
C MET A 54 7.63 -0.53 2.95
N MET A 55 8.28 -0.26 1.82
CA MET A 55 8.48 -1.27 0.79
C MET A 55 9.35 -2.43 1.29
N VAL A 56 10.37 -2.15 2.08
CA VAL A 56 11.23 -3.18 2.70
C VAL A 56 10.39 -4.13 3.55
N ILE A 57 9.47 -3.59 4.35
CA ILE A 57 8.59 -4.39 5.21
C ILE A 57 7.59 -5.17 4.36
N MET A 58 7.01 -4.54 3.33
CA MET A 58 6.08 -5.23 2.43
C MET A 58 6.75 -6.40 1.73
N LEU A 59 8.01 -6.25 1.31
CA LEU A 59 8.77 -7.35 0.70
C LEU A 59 8.97 -8.50 1.67
N ASN A 60 9.17 -8.21 2.96
CA ASN A 60 9.24 -9.25 3.99
C ASN A 60 7.94 -10.07 4.02
N ILE A 61 6.79 -9.40 4.08
CA ILE A 61 5.49 -10.06 4.12
C ILE A 61 5.25 -10.87 2.84
N MET A 62 5.64 -10.34 1.70
CA MET A 62 5.54 -11.06 0.42
C MET A 62 6.32 -12.35 0.45
N LYS A 63 7.57 -12.32 0.93
CA LYS A 63 8.40 -13.51 1.04
C LYS A 63 7.78 -14.56 1.94
N ARG A 64 7.23 -14.14 3.07
CA ARG A 64 6.58 -15.03 4.04
C ARG A 64 5.37 -15.74 3.44
N ASN A 65 4.69 -15.10 2.50
CA ASN A 65 3.48 -15.61 1.86
C ASN A 65 3.72 -16.20 0.47
N ASN A 66 4.99 -16.35 0.07
CA ASN A 66 5.40 -16.90 -1.21
C ASN A 66 4.77 -16.19 -2.41
N VAL A 67 4.68 -14.86 -2.34
CA VAL A 67 4.22 -14.03 -3.45
C VAL A 67 5.31 -13.04 -3.82
N THR A 68 5.35 -12.65 -5.08
CA THR A 68 6.31 -11.65 -5.56
C THR A 68 5.64 -10.30 -5.66
N MET A 69 6.45 -9.25 -5.71
CA MET A 69 5.94 -7.90 -5.94
C MET A 69 5.16 -7.82 -7.25
N GLU A 70 5.67 -8.47 -8.30
CA GLU A 70 5.00 -8.49 -9.61
C GLU A 70 3.62 -9.12 -9.52
N GLU A 71 3.50 -10.26 -8.84
CA GLU A 71 2.21 -10.92 -8.65
C GLU A 71 1.22 -10.04 -7.88
N CYS A 72 1.70 -9.38 -6.83
CA CYS A 72 0.86 -8.48 -6.04
C CYS A 72 0.37 -7.30 -6.86
N LEU A 73 1.26 -6.66 -7.62
CA LEU A 73 0.90 -5.52 -8.46
C LEU A 73 -0.03 -5.93 -9.60
N GLU A 74 0.22 -7.10 -10.20
CA GLU A 74 -0.63 -7.61 -11.27
C GLU A 74 -2.04 -7.88 -10.77
N THR A 75 -2.17 -8.52 -9.61
CA THR A 75 -3.47 -8.78 -8.97
C THR A 75 -4.21 -7.46 -8.71
N ALA A 76 -3.52 -6.49 -8.13
CA ALA A 76 -4.11 -5.18 -7.83
C ALA A 76 -4.51 -4.44 -9.12
N TYR A 77 -3.66 -4.46 -10.14
CA TYR A 77 -3.93 -3.80 -11.40
C TYR A 77 -5.14 -4.40 -12.10
N ASN A 78 -5.23 -5.73 -12.13
CA ASN A 78 -6.39 -6.42 -12.74
C ASN A 78 -7.69 -6.08 -12.04
N ASP A 79 -7.63 -5.79 -10.73
CA ASP A 79 -8.80 -5.39 -9.96
C ASP A 79 -9.25 -3.95 -10.28
N ILE A 80 -8.30 -3.04 -10.52
CA ILE A 80 -8.62 -1.61 -10.68
C ILE A 80 -8.71 -1.11 -12.12
N LYS A 81 -8.12 -1.84 -13.08
CA LYS A 81 -7.96 -1.35 -14.46
C LYS A 81 -9.26 -0.94 -15.14
N ASP A 82 -10.36 -1.62 -14.81
CA ASP A 82 -11.68 -1.32 -15.38
C ASP A 82 -12.60 -0.60 -14.39
N ARG A 83 -12.05 -0.16 -13.27
CA ARG A 83 -12.83 0.50 -12.22
C ARG A 83 -13.26 1.89 -12.67
N LYS A 84 -14.55 2.18 -12.49
CA LYS A 84 -15.13 3.50 -12.76
C LYS A 84 -15.54 4.13 -11.44
N GLY A 85 -15.54 5.46 -11.42
CA GLY A 85 -15.93 6.22 -10.23
C GLY A 85 -15.57 7.67 -10.40
N LYS A 86 -15.60 8.43 -9.32
CA LYS A 86 -15.20 9.84 -9.31
C LYS A 86 -14.52 10.22 -8.01
N MET A 87 -13.74 11.29 -8.08
CA MET A 87 -13.09 11.87 -6.90
C MET A 87 -14.08 12.73 -6.15
N VAL A 88 -14.18 12.52 -4.84
CA VAL A 88 -15.02 13.31 -3.95
C VAL A 88 -14.20 13.62 -2.70
N ASP A 89 -13.94 14.90 -2.45
CA ASP A 89 -13.18 15.36 -1.29
C ASP A 89 -11.84 14.62 -1.09
N GLY A 90 -11.13 14.39 -2.20
CA GLY A 90 -9.83 13.70 -2.17
C GLY A 90 -9.90 12.19 -2.09
N VAL A 91 -11.10 11.61 -2.12
CA VAL A 91 -11.30 10.16 -2.08
C VAL A 91 -11.96 9.69 -3.36
N PHE A 92 -11.43 8.60 -3.94
CA PHE A 92 -12.03 7.97 -5.10
C PHE A 92 -13.21 7.11 -4.67
N ILE A 93 -14.41 7.45 -5.15
CA ILE A 93 -15.64 6.71 -4.87
C ILE A 93 -15.92 5.81 -6.07
N LYS A 94 -15.90 4.50 -5.83
CA LYS A 94 -16.16 3.51 -6.88
C LYS A 94 -17.62 3.54 -7.32
N GLU A 95 -17.84 3.34 -8.61
CA GLU A 95 -19.19 3.30 -9.17
C GLU A 95 -20.07 2.24 -8.51
N LYS A 96 -19.45 1.12 -8.06
CA LYS A 96 -20.17 -0.01 -7.46
C LYS A 96 -20.24 0.02 -5.94
N ASP A 97 -19.67 1.06 -5.30
CA ASP A 97 -19.74 1.19 -3.86
C ASP A 97 -21.17 1.54 -3.44
N ASP A 98 -21.60 1.01 -2.30
CA ASP A 98 -22.91 1.35 -1.75
C ASP A 98 -23.06 2.86 -1.53
N PHE A 99 -21.98 3.50 -1.10
CA PHE A 99 -21.95 4.95 -0.90
C PHE A 99 -22.18 5.68 -2.22
N PHE A 100 -21.57 5.22 -3.32
CA PHE A 100 -21.71 5.83 -4.65
C PHE A 100 -23.13 5.68 -5.18
N ASN A 101 -23.76 4.51 -4.96
CA ASN A 101 -25.07 4.16 -5.52
C ASN A 101 -26.24 4.42 -4.57
N ALA A 102 -25.96 4.81 -3.34
CA ALA A 102 -26.99 5.02 -2.32
C ALA A 102 -27.88 6.22 -2.65
N LYS A 103 -29.18 6.02 -2.70
CA LYS A 103 -30.14 7.09 -3.01
C LYS A 103 -30.22 8.15 -1.92
N LYS A 104 -29.82 7.82 -0.70
CA LYS A 104 -29.81 8.78 0.43
C LYS A 104 -28.74 9.85 0.29
N TYR A 105 -27.78 9.68 -0.63
CA TYR A 105 -26.75 10.67 -0.91
C TYR A 105 -27.07 11.33 -2.23
N ASP A 106 -27.05 12.65 -2.26
CA ASP A 106 -27.22 13.42 -3.50
C ASP A 106 -25.86 13.73 -4.08
N PHE A 107 -25.53 13.02 -5.17
CA PHE A 107 -24.25 13.20 -5.86
C PHE A 107 -24.27 14.36 -6.86
N SER A 108 -25.42 14.99 -7.09
CA SER A 108 -25.55 16.04 -8.10
C SER A 108 -24.73 17.28 -7.77
N ASN A 109 -24.48 17.54 -6.48
CA ASN A 109 -23.70 18.69 -6.01
C ASN A 109 -22.23 18.36 -5.77
N TRP A 110 -21.80 17.12 -6.05
CA TRP A 110 -20.43 16.72 -5.80
C TRP A 110 -19.56 17.06 -7.02
N SER A 111 -18.33 17.50 -6.74
CA SER A 111 -17.34 17.79 -7.77
C SER A 111 -16.86 16.49 -8.41
N ASP A 112 -16.65 16.55 -9.75
CA ASP A 112 -16.07 15.43 -10.50
C ASP A 112 -14.54 15.53 -10.60
N SER A 113 -13.97 16.49 -9.90
CA SER A 113 -12.52 16.71 -9.88
C SER A 113 -11.76 15.57 -9.22
#